data_3269f8e1c91bc3c53661251d49c303b3
#
_entry.id   3269f8e1c91bc3c53661251d49c303b3
#
_cell.length_a   1.000
_cell.length_b   1.000
_cell.length_c   1.000
_cell.angle_alpha   90.00
_cell.angle_beta   90.00
_cell.angle_gamma   90.00
#
_symmetry.space_group_name_H-M   'P 1'
#
loop_
_entity.id
_entity.type
_entity.pdbx_description
1 polymer ?
#
loop_
_entity_poly.entity_id
_entity_poly.type
_entity_poly.pdbx_seq_one_letter_code
_entity_poly.pdbx_strand_id
1 'polypeptide(L)'
;CGNSLIDDPAVAGDKAFNWQQEFKYIFENGGFDVVIGNPPYVTGNTLDSSNELIRKKFVTAQYQLDLYILFIEKGVTLIKNAGFLSFITPNSWLKNLMMSACRKFLLDTTKIFQIVPNLPDIFEDVSVDSLIFVLTKKAKEYDGTKIIEFNKGNFSEKHFLNQDDFRENENFVFSVELNKQLQELIKRMRINTTEVQKILDVTRGINPYDIYTGQTKEVIKEKA
;
A
#
# COMPACT_ATOMS: atom_id res chain seq x y z
N CYS A 1 14.21 -14.94 -16.71
CA CYS A 1 13.14 -14.39 -15.85
C CYS A 1 13.17 -15.11 -14.53
N GLY A 2 13.24 -14.38 -13.41
CA GLY A 2 13.30 -14.90 -12.05
C GLY A 2 12.17 -14.42 -11.16
N ASN A 3 12.10 -14.96 -9.95
CA ASN A 3 11.18 -14.52 -8.91
C ASN A 3 11.76 -13.30 -8.19
N SER A 4 11.23 -12.11 -8.48
CA SER A 4 11.74 -10.83 -7.95
C SER A 4 11.70 -10.70 -6.42
N LEU A 5 10.90 -11.52 -5.73
CA LEU A 5 10.72 -11.47 -4.27
C LEU A 5 11.54 -12.53 -3.53
N ILE A 6 11.87 -13.66 -4.20
CA ILE A 6 12.49 -14.83 -3.57
C ILE A 6 13.84 -15.13 -4.24
N ASP A 7 14.90 -15.06 -3.45
CA ASP A 7 16.29 -15.34 -3.86
C ASP A 7 16.80 -16.69 -3.36
N ASP A 8 15.95 -17.45 -2.65
CA ASP A 8 16.30 -18.77 -2.13
C ASP A 8 15.99 -19.88 -3.16
N PRO A 9 17.01 -20.57 -3.71
CA PRO A 9 16.81 -21.66 -4.65
C PRO A 9 16.05 -22.85 -4.06
N ALA A 10 16.09 -23.06 -2.74
CA ALA A 10 15.34 -24.13 -2.09
C ALA A 10 13.82 -23.90 -2.18
N VAL A 11 13.37 -22.64 -2.33
CA VAL A 11 11.97 -22.26 -2.41
C VAL A 11 11.55 -21.96 -3.85
N ALA A 12 12.34 -21.19 -4.60
CA ALA A 12 12.01 -20.75 -5.95
C ALA A 12 12.68 -21.58 -7.07
N GLY A 13 13.51 -22.57 -6.71
CA GLY A 13 14.24 -23.38 -7.69
C GLY A 13 15.04 -22.52 -8.66
N ASP A 14 15.02 -22.89 -9.93
CA ASP A 14 15.72 -22.15 -11.01
C ASP A 14 15.18 -20.73 -11.23
N LYS A 15 14.08 -20.35 -10.57
CA LYS A 15 13.52 -19.00 -10.63
C LYS A 15 14.01 -18.09 -9.50
N ALA A 16 14.81 -18.60 -8.56
CA ALA A 16 15.39 -17.77 -7.51
C ALA A 16 16.18 -16.61 -8.14
N PHE A 17 15.96 -15.39 -7.63
CA PHE A 17 16.58 -14.21 -8.22
C PHE A 17 17.19 -13.31 -7.15
N ASN A 18 18.52 -13.28 -7.15
CA ASN A 18 19.26 -12.43 -6.23
C ASN A 18 19.66 -11.11 -6.91
N TRP A 19 18.93 -10.05 -6.60
CA TRP A 19 19.17 -8.72 -7.16
C TRP A 19 20.59 -8.22 -6.95
N GLN A 20 21.21 -8.47 -5.80
CA GLN A 20 22.55 -8.00 -5.47
C GLN A 20 23.63 -8.71 -6.30
N GLN A 21 23.42 -9.99 -6.63
CA GLN A 21 24.33 -10.75 -7.47
C GLN A 21 24.18 -10.37 -8.94
N GLU A 22 22.93 -10.28 -9.43
CA GLU A 22 22.63 -9.96 -10.82
C GLU A 22 23.04 -8.53 -11.21
N PHE A 23 22.88 -7.59 -10.26
CA PHE A 23 23.19 -6.17 -10.45
C PHE A 23 24.31 -5.68 -9.52
N LYS A 24 25.36 -6.48 -9.36
CA LYS A 24 26.44 -6.22 -8.40
C LYS A 24 26.98 -4.79 -8.47
N TYR A 25 27.30 -4.31 -9.66
CA TYR A 25 27.81 -2.95 -9.87
C TYR A 25 26.83 -1.87 -9.38
N ILE A 26 25.54 -2.05 -9.59
CA ILE A 26 24.50 -1.12 -9.15
C ILE A 26 24.47 -1.05 -7.63
N PHE A 27 24.52 -2.21 -6.95
CA PHE A 27 24.47 -2.27 -5.48
C PHE A 27 25.77 -1.84 -4.81
N GLU A 28 26.92 -2.01 -5.44
CA GLU A 28 28.20 -1.42 -5.01
C GLU A 28 28.15 0.11 -5.01
N ASN A 29 27.29 0.71 -5.85
CA ASN A 29 27.01 2.15 -5.92
C ASN A 29 25.74 2.55 -5.14
N GLY A 30 25.25 1.70 -4.23
CA GLY A 30 24.17 1.98 -3.29
C GLY A 30 22.78 1.57 -3.74
N GLY A 31 22.55 1.09 -4.96
CA GLY A 31 21.29 0.67 -5.52
C GLY A 31 20.86 1.46 -6.77
N PHE A 32 19.63 1.26 -7.18
CA PHE A 32 19.07 1.91 -8.38
C PHE A 32 18.73 3.40 -8.12
N ASP A 33 18.91 4.23 -9.12
CA ASP A 33 18.48 5.64 -9.09
C ASP A 33 16.96 5.76 -9.12
N VAL A 34 16.32 4.95 -9.96
CA VAL A 34 14.87 4.93 -10.15
C VAL A 34 14.40 3.51 -10.32
N VAL A 35 13.31 3.18 -9.60
CA VAL A 35 12.54 1.95 -9.81
C VAL A 35 11.11 2.37 -10.14
N ILE A 36 10.61 1.93 -11.29
CA ILE A 36 9.25 2.23 -11.75
C ILE A 36 8.57 0.94 -12.20
N GLY A 37 7.28 0.79 -11.93
CA GLY A 37 6.58 -0.42 -12.36
C GLY A 37 5.10 -0.47 -12.02
N ASN A 38 4.49 -1.54 -12.50
CA ASN A 38 3.15 -1.98 -12.18
C ASN A 38 3.25 -3.39 -11.58
N PRO A 39 3.31 -3.52 -10.24
CA PRO A 39 3.40 -4.82 -9.60
C PRO A 39 2.09 -5.61 -9.76
N PRO A 40 2.12 -6.96 -9.69
CA PRO A 40 0.93 -7.79 -9.86
C PRO A 40 -0.06 -7.60 -8.70
N TYR A 41 -1.36 -7.46 -9.01
CA TYR A 41 -2.47 -7.29 -8.07
C TYR A 41 -3.05 -8.65 -7.65
N VAL A 42 -2.20 -9.54 -7.18
CA VAL A 42 -2.58 -10.91 -6.78
C VAL A 42 -2.56 -11.04 -5.28
N THR A 43 -3.64 -11.55 -4.70
CA THR A 43 -3.73 -11.86 -3.27
C THR A 43 -3.06 -13.19 -2.99
N GLY A 44 -2.23 -13.23 -1.97
CA GLY A 44 -1.30 -14.33 -1.67
C GLY A 44 -1.88 -15.63 -1.17
N ASN A 45 -3.18 -15.90 -1.30
CA ASN A 45 -3.76 -17.22 -1.05
C ASN A 45 -3.21 -18.30 -2.02
N THR A 46 -2.49 -17.89 -3.06
CA THR A 46 -1.83 -18.75 -4.05
C THR A 46 -0.34 -18.98 -3.78
N LEU A 47 0.22 -18.40 -2.71
CA LEU A 47 1.62 -18.57 -2.33
C LEU A 47 1.74 -19.70 -1.30
N ASP A 48 2.07 -20.90 -1.73
CA ASP A 48 2.22 -22.11 -0.90
C ASP A 48 3.34 -22.03 0.18
N SER A 49 4.29 -22.95 0.17
CA SER A 49 5.40 -23.08 1.14
C SER A 49 6.33 -21.85 1.23
N SER A 50 6.29 -20.97 0.22
CA SER A 50 7.01 -19.69 0.22
C SER A 50 6.47 -18.66 1.24
N ASN A 51 5.25 -18.85 1.74
CA ASN A 51 4.58 -17.89 2.65
C ASN A 51 5.36 -17.66 3.95
N GLU A 52 5.93 -18.69 4.53
CA GLU A 52 6.70 -18.57 5.78
C GLU A 52 7.99 -17.79 5.56
N LEU A 53 8.70 -18.05 4.47
CA LEU A 53 9.91 -17.32 4.09
C LEU A 53 9.60 -15.84 3.83
N ILE A 54 8.53 -15.56 3.09
CA ILE A 54 8.08 -14.19 2.80
C ILE A 54 7.76 -13.45 4.09
N ARG A 55 7.01 -14.06 5.02
CA ARG A 55 6.69 -13.43 6.32
C ARG A 55 7.92 -13.17 7.19
N LYS A 56 8.96 -13.98 7.07
CA LYS A 56 10.24 -13.73 7.75
C LYS A 56 11.07 -12.64 7.10
N LYS A 57 10.94 -12.46 5.78
CA LYS A 57 11.77 -11.57 4.97
C LYS A 57 11.19 -10.15 4.85
N PHE A 58 9.85 -10.02 4.81
CA PHE A 58 9.16 -8.76 4.57
C PHE A 58 8.37 -8.32 5.81
N VAL A 59 8.66 -7.13 6.31
CA VAL A 59 7.96 -6.56 7.48
C VAL A 59 6.52 -6.19 7.16
N THR A 60 6.19 -5.97 5.89
CA THR A 60 4.85 -5.64 5.42
C THR A 60 3.95 -6.87 5.25
N ALA A 61 4.50 -8.08 5.33
CA ALA A 61 3.80 -9.35 5.11
C ALA A 61 3.03 -9.82 6.37
N GLN A 62 2.08 -9.03 6.89
CA GLN A 62 1.45 -9.33 8.20
C GLN A 62 0.13 -10.09 8.11
N TYR A 63 -0.78 -9.74 7.22
CA TYR A 63 -2.14 -10.32 7.18
C TYR A 63 -2.37 -11.13 5.90
N GLN A 64 -2.86 -10.49 4.88
CA GLN A 64 -2.92 -11.06 3.54
C GLN A 64 -1.66 -10.68 2.78
N LEU A 65 -1.14 -11.64 2.01
CA LEU A 65 0.07 -11.42 1.22
C LEU A 65 -0.32 -10.85 -0.14
N ASP A 66 -0.75 -9.61 -0.17
CA ASP A 66 -0.95 -8.92 -1.44
C ASP A 66 0.41 -8.64 -2.08
N LEU A 67 0.65 -9.23 -3.26
CA LEU A 67 1.96 -9.17 -3.90
C LEU A 67 2.45 -7.73 -4.11
N TYR A 68 1.58 -6.81 -4.51
CA TYR A 68 1.98 -5.43 -4.73
C TYR A 68 2.53 -4.74 -3.46
N ILE A 69 2.07 -5.14 -2.26
CA ILE A 69 2.61 -4.65 -0.98
C ILE A 69 4.06 -5.11 -0.78
N LEU A 70 4.34 -6.40 -1.08
CA LEU A 70 5.69 -6.94 -1.02
C LEU A 70 6.61 -6.28 -2.06
N PHE A 71 6.09 -5.99 -3.25
CA PHE A 71 6.83 -5.26 -4.28
C PHE A 71 7.12 -3.81 -3.87
N ILE A 72 6.24 -3.14 -3.15
CA ILE A 72 6.50 -1.81 -2.58
C ILE A 72 7.70 -1.88 -1.62
N GLU A 73 7.68 -2.79 -0.65
CA GLU A 73 8.81 -2.97 0.27
C GLU A 73 10.10 -3.33 -0.49
N LYS A 74 10.01 -4.29 -1.42
CA LYS A 74 11.16 -4.68 -2.25
C LYS A 74 11.70 -3.50 -3.05
N GLY A 75 10.86 -2.72 -3.70
CA GLY A 75 11.24 -1.53 -4.46
C GLY A 75 12.01 -0.52 -3.59
N VAL A 76 11.54 -0.27 -2.37
CA VAL A 76 12.25 0.60 -1.42
C VAL A 76 13.64 0.03 -1.07
N THR A 77 13.79 -1.29 -0.96
CA THR A 77 15.12 -1.88 -0.69
C THR A 77 16.08 -1.77 -1.87
N LEU A 78 15.56 -1.74 -3.10
CA LEU A 78 16.35 -1.69 -4.33
C LEU A 78 16.88 -0.30 -4.67
N ILE A 79 16.17 0.78 -4.29
CA ILE A 79 16.63 2.14 -4.58
C ILE A 79 17.76 2.57 -3.64
N LYS A 80 18.70 3.36 -4.17
CA LYS A 80 19.74 4.02 -3.38
C LYS A 80 19.16 5.15 -2.50
N ASN A 81 19.96 5.70 -1.61
CA ASN A 81 19.61 6.93 -0.89
C ASN A 81 19.38 8.06 -1.89
N ALA A 82 18.32 8.82 -1.70
CA ALA A 82 17.80 9.83 -2.65
C ALA A 82 17.40 9.27 -4.03
N GLY A 83 17.32 7.96 -4.21
CA GLY A 83 16.69 7.33 -5.36
C GLY A 83 15.17 7.36 -5.27
N PHE A 84 14.50 7.16 -6.39
CA PHE A 84 13.03 7.25 -6.49
C PHE A 84 12.38 5.90 -6.78
N LEU A 85 11.24 5.67 -6.14
CA LEU A 85 10.33 4.58 -6.45
C LEU A 85 8.99 5.15 -6.88
N SER A 86 8.45 4.67 -8.00
CA SER A 86 7.10 5.00 -8.46
C SER A 86 6.40 3.75 -8.96
N PHE A 87 5.26 3.44 -8.37
CA PHE A 87 4.41 2.35 -8.81
C PHE A 87 2.98 2.82 -9.03
N ILE A 88 2.28 2.11 -9.92
CA ILE A 88 0.83 2.10 -9.96
C ILE A 88 0.35 0.88 -9.18
N THR A 89 -0.58 1.07 -8.24
CA THR A 89 -1.08 0.01 -7.35
C THR A 89 -2.55 0.24 -7.01
N PRO A 90 -3.27 -0.77 -6.48
CA PRO A 90 -4.55 -0.54 -5.82
C PRO A 90 -4.45 0.54 -4.75
N ASN A 91 -5.49 1.35 -4.58
CA ASN A 91 -5.52 2.42 -3.57
C ASN A 91 -5.84 1.90 -2.16
N SER A 92 -6.24 0.65 -2.02
CA SER A 92 -6.68 0.05 -0.75
C SER A 92 -5.66 0.17 0.38
N TRP A 93 -4.36 0.15 0.08
CA TRP A 93 -3.32 0.26 1.09
C TRP A 93 -3.28 1.62 1.80
N LEU A 94 -3.87 2.66 1.23
CA LEU A 94 -3.95 3.97 1.90
C LEU A 94 -4.77 3.89 3.20
N LYS A 95 -5.84 3.09 3.23
CA LYS A 95 -6.84 3.12 4.30
C LYS A 95 -7.15 1.75 4.92
N ASN A 96 -6.92 0.63 4.23
CA ASN A 96 -7.24 -0.68 4.77
C ASN A 96 -6.44 -0.94 6.06
N LEU A 97 -7.16 -1.23 7.16
CA LEU A 97 -6.56 -1.42 8.48
C LEU A 97 -5.52 -2.54 8.50
N MET A 98 -5.73 -3.60 7.72
CA MET A 98 -4.82 -4.74 7.63
C MET A 98 -3.47 -4.42 6.95
N MET A 99 -3.36 -3.25 6.32
CA MET A 99 -2.14 -2.80 5.62
C MET A 99 -1.38 -1.72 6.42
N SER A 100 -1.64 -1.59 7.71
CA SER A 100 -0.98 -0.62 8.59
C SER A 100 0.54 -0.79 8.63
N ALA A 101 1.03 -2.03 8.56
CA ALA A 101 2.47 -2.32 8.51
C ALA A 101 3.16 -1.72 7.27
N CYS A 102 2.52 -1.77 6.10
CA CYS A 102 3.03 -1.15 4.89
C CYS A 102 3.14 0.38 5.06
N ARG A 103 2.08 1.01 5.56
CA ARG A 103 2.08 2.46 5.81
C ARG A 103 3.15 2.88 6.81
N LYS A 104 3.25 2.14 7.93
CA LYS A 104 4.30 2.37 8.92
C LYS A 104 5.70 2.25 8.30
N PHE A 105 5.93 1.18 7.54
CA PHE A 105 7.21 0.97 6.85
C PHE A 105 7.55 2.15 5.93
N LEU A 106 6.61 2.60 5.10
CA LEU A 106 6.83 3.74 4.22
C LEU A 106 7.12 5.03 4.99
N LEU A 107 6.37 5.32 6.04
CA LEU A 107 6.59 6.50 6.89
C LEU A 107 7.97 6.48 7.55
N ASP A 108 8.45 5.31 7.98
CA ASP A 108 9.72 5.18 8.69
C ASP A 108 10.94 5.21 7.77
N THR A 109 10.80 4.75 6.53
CA THR A 109 11.94 4.52 5.63
C THR A 109 12.01 5.47 4.45
N THR A 110 10.92 6.18 4.14
CA THR A 110 10.82 6.99 2.92
C THR A 110 10.21 8.37 3.17
N LYS A 111 10.35 9.24 2.15
CA LYS A 111 9.57 10.45 1.98
C LYS A 111 8.70 10.32 0.74
N ILE A 112 7.39 10.51 0.90
CA ILE A 112 6.42 10.38 -0.17
C ILE A 112 6.25 11.76 -0.80
N PHE A 113 6.75 11.92 -2.03
CA PHE A 113 6.68 13.20 -2.74
C PHE A 113 5.31 13.47 -3.32
N GLN A 114 4.67 12.43 -3.86
CA GLN A 114 3.45 12.60 -4.62
C GLN A 114 2.56 11.37 -4.53
N ILE A 115 1.27 11.61 -4.44
CA ILE A 115 0.22 10.59 -4.61
C ILE A 115 -0.81 11.13 -5.59
N VAL A 116 -1.17 10.31 -6.57
CA VAL A 116 -2.30 10.50 -7.49
C VAL A 116 -3.34 9.45 -7.13
N PRO A 117 -4.27 9.76 -6.21
CA PRO A 117 -5.27 8.78 -5.78
C PRO A 117 -6.39 8.64 -6.82
N ASN A 118 -7.14 7.53 -6.74
CA ASN A 118 -8.40 7.33 -7.47
C ASN A 118 -8.27 7.54 -8.99
N LEU A 119 -7.32 6.84 -9.59
CA LEU A 119 -7.21 6.80 -11.04
C LEU A 119 -8.40 5.98 -11.61
N PRO A 120 -9.24 6.58 -12.48
CA PRO A 120 -10.40 5.88 -13.01
C PRO A 120 -9.97 4.83 -14.04
N ASP A 121 -10.61 3.67 -14.01
CA ASP A 121 -10.67 2.61 -15.06
C ASP A 121 -9.48 2.54 -16.03
N ILE A 122 -8.25 2.52 -15.49
CA ILE A 122 -7.03 2.47 -16.32
C ILE A 122 -6.85 1.06 -16.93
N PHE A 123 -7.43 0.05 -16.31
CA PHE A 123 -7.35 -1.34 -16.75
C PHE A 123 -8.74 -1.86 -17.15
N GLU A 124 -8.89 -2.33 -18.38
CA GLU A 124 -10.15 -2.79 -18.94
C GLU A 124 -10.77 -3.98 -18.18
N ASP A 125 -9.94 -4.81 -17.53
CA ASP A 125 -10.37 -6.07 -16.90
C ASP A 125 -10.42 -6.03 -15.36
N VAL A 126 -10.08 -4.90 -14.73
CA VAL A 126 -9.94 -4.82 -13.26
C VAL A 126 -10.68 -3.60 -12.71
N SER A 127 -11.83 -3.84 -12.09
CA SER A 127 -12.60 -2.83 -11.37
C SER A 127 -11.97 -2.54 -9.99
N VAL A 128 -10.74 -2.02 -9.96
CA VAL A 128 -10.06 -1.62 -8.73
C VAL A 128 -9.56 -0.20 -8.88
N ASP A 129 -9.98 0.67 -7.99
CA ASP A 129 -9.43 2.02 -7.90
C ASP A 129 -7.92 1.95 -7.68
N SER A 130 -7.18 2.48 -8.64
CA SER A 130 -5.73 2.51 -8.62
C SER A 130 -5.19 3.86 -8.18
N LEU A 131 -3.95 3.89 -7.75
CA LEU A 131 -3.20 5.12 -7.47
C LEU A 131 -1.79 5.03 -8.06
N ILE A 132 -1.19 6.18 -8.33
CA ILE A 132 0.24 6.30 -8.55
C ILE A 132 0.85 7.02 -7.35
N PHE A 133 2.02 6.56 -6.91
CA PHE A 133 2.81 7.27 -5.91
C PHE A 133 4.25 7.42 -6.37
N VAL A 134 4.90 8.47 -5.86
CA VAL A 134 6.34 8.70 -6.00
C VAL A 134 6.92 8.91 -4.63
N LEU A 135 7.92 8.14 -4.28
CA LEU A 135 8.63 8.26 -3.01
C LEU A 135 10.15 8.19 -3.21
N THR A 136 10.88 8.61 -2.20
CA THR A 136 12.33 8.53 -2.15
C THR A 136 12.81 8.06 -0.78
N LYS A 137 14.03 7.54 -0.75
CA LYS A 137 14.72 7.10 0.46
C LYS A 137 15.66 8.19 0.95
N LYS A 138 15.54 8.58 2.23
CA LYS A 138 16.44 9.58 2.85
C LYS A 138 16.63 10.87 2.04
N ALA A 139 15.52 11.50 1.61
CA ALA A 139 15.59 12.80 0.95
C ALA A 139 16.21 13.86 1.86
N LYS A 140 17.05 14.71 1.28
CA LYS A 140 17.62 15.88 1.98
C LYS A 140 16.59 17.02 2.09
N GLU A 141 15.83 17.23 1.03
CA GLU A 141 14.78 18.24 0.93
C GLU A 141 13.44 17.56 0.77
N TYR A 142 12.45 18.00 1.55
CA TYR A 142 11.11 17.45 1.52
C TYR A 142 10.13 18.49 2.07
N ASP A 143 9.31 19.03 1.18
CA ASP A 143 8.34 20.08 1.49
C ASP A 143 6.95 19.53 1.87
N GLY A 144 6.75 18.24 1.73
CA GLY A 144 5.48 17.56 1.95
C GLY A 144 5.05 16.66 0.79
N THR A 145 3.94 15.98 0.97
CA THR A 145 3.34 15.10 -0.03
C THR A 145 2.37 15.90 -0.90
N LYS A 146 2.64 15.98 -2.20
CA LYS A 146 1.71 16.54 -3.19
C LYS A 146 0.59 15.57 -3.47
N ILE A 147 -0.63 15.99 -3.31
CA ILE A 147 -1.80 15.25 -3.79
C ILE A 147 -2.20 15.80 -5.14
N ILE A 148 -2.17 14.93 -6.13
CA ILE A 148 -2.44 15.25 -7.53
C ILE A 148 -3.79 14.67 -7.90
N GLU A 149 -4.62 15.45 -8.54
CA GLU A 149 -5.87 15.00 -9.15
C GLU A 149 -5.66 14.69 -10.63
N PHE A 150 -6.18 13.55 -11.07
CA PHE A 150 -6.23 13.20 -12.48
C PHE A 150 -7.66 13.36 -12.99
N ASN A 151 -7.85 14.23 -13.96
CA ASN A 151 -9.18 14.48 -14.55
C ASN A 151 -9.06 14.65 -16.07
N LYS A 152 -9.82 13.87 -16.82
CA LYS A 152 -9.90 13.92 -18.28
C LYS A 152 -8.53 14.00 -19.00
N GLY A 153 -7.58 13.17 -18.56
CA GLY A 153 -6.25 13.11 -19.16
C GLY A 153 -5.25 14.15 -18.64
N ASN A 154 -5.65 15.04 -17.73
CA ASN A 154 -4.78 16.05 -17.16
C ASN A 154 -4.49 15.80 -15.68
N PHE A 155 -3.26 16.10 -15.28
CA PHE A 155 -2.83 16.10 -13.89
C PHE A 155 -2.80 17.53 -13.35
N SER A 156 -3.40 17.75 -12.19
CA SER A 156 -3.36 19.04 -11.50
C SER A 156 -3.08 18.86 -10.02
N GLU A 157 -2.31 19.77 -9.45
CA GLU A 157 -2.04 19.77 -8.01
C GLU A 157 -3.30 20.17 -7.26
N LYS A 158 -3.71 19.35 -6.28
CA LYS A 158 -4.91 19.58 -5.47
C LYS A 158 -4.58 20.26 -4.14
N HIS A 159 -3.66 19.68 -3.40
CA HIS A 159 -3.17 20.22 -2.12
C HIS A 159 -1.89 19.50 -1.66
N PHE A 160 -1.28 20.04 -0.62
CA PHE A 160 -0.15 19.43 0.08
C PHE A 160 -0.57 18.87 1.44
N LEU A 161 0.07 17.77 1.84
CA LEU A 161 -0.07 17.17 3.15
C LEU A 161 1.31 16.99 3.78
N ASN A 162 1.40 17.18 5.10
CA ASN A 162 2.59 16.79 5.82
C ASN A 162 2.56 15.28 6.08
N GLN A 163 3.64 14.57 5.78
CA GLN A 163 3.74 13.13 6.04
C GLN A 163 3.61 12.80 7.54
N ASP A 164 4.02 13.70 8.42
CA ASP A 164 3.90 13.49 9.86
C ASP A 164 2.44 13.48 10.34
N ASP A 165 1.53 14.17 9.64
CA ASP A 165 0.09 14.10 9.93
C ASP A 165 -0.47 12.67 9.78
N PHE A 166 0.09 11.87 8.88
CA PHE A 166 -0.29 10.46 8.73
C PHE A 166 0.16 9.60 9.92
N ARG A 167 1.24 9.98 10.62
CA ARG A 167 1.71 9.27 11.81
C ARG A 167 0.77 9.43 12.99
N GLU A 168 0.05 10.54 13.07
CA GLU A 168 -0.94 10.82 14.10
C GLU A 168 -2.26 10.08 13.88
N ASN A 169 -2.52 9.61 12.66
CA ASN A 169 -3.73 8.87 12.35
C ASN A 169 -3.68 7.46 12.93
N GLU A 170 -4.83 6.99 13.41
CA GLU A 170 -4.98 5.60 13.82
C GLU A 170 -4.58 4.66 12.67
N ASN A 171 -3.82 3.61 12.99
CA ASN A 171 -3.25 2.67 12.02
C ASN A 171 -2.49 3.34 10.86
N PHE A 172 -1.96 4.55 11.06
CA PHE A 172 -1.23 5.30 10.06
C PHE A 172 -2.01 5.57 8.77
N VAL A 173 -3.32 5.71 8.82
CA VAL A 173 -4.17 5.92 7.64
C VAL A 173 -3.74 7.16 6.86
N PHE A 174 -3.59 7.00 5.55
CA PHE A 174 -3.25 8.08 4.63
C PHE A 174 -4.54 8.74 4.13
N SER A 175 -5.02 9.76 4.87
CA SER A 175 -6.25 10.51 4.55
C SER A 175 -5.99 11.55 3.46
N VAL A 176 -5.66 11.09 2.26
CA VAL A 176 -5.23 11.95 1.14
C VAL A 176 -6.33 12.87 0.58
N GLU A 177 -7.59 12.60 0.89
CA GLU A 177 -8.72 13.46 0.47
C GLU A 177 -8.90 14.68 1.38
N LEU A 178 -8.36 14.63 2.59
CA LEU A 178 -8.55 15.67 3.59
C LEU A 178 -7.47 16.74 3.45
N ASN A 179 -7.84 17.94 3.05
CA ASN A 179 -6.94 19.08 3.14
C ASN A 179 -6.73 19.49 4.62
N LYS A 180 -5.76 20.37 4.86
CA LYS A 180 -5.40 20.82 6.22
C LYS A 180 -6.59 21.40 6.99
N GLN A 181 -7.46 22.17 6.33
CA GLN A 181 -8.63 22.78 6.96
C GLN A 181 -9.63 21.74 7.45
N LEU A 182 -9.90 20.70 6.63
CA LEU A 182 -10.77 19.59 7.02
C LEU A 182 -10.17 18.75 8.14
N GLN A 183 -8.86 18.51 8.12
CA GLN A 183 -8.16 17.81 9.21
C GLN A 183 -8.27 18.60 10.53
N GLU A 184 -8.06 19.90 10.51
CA GLU A 184 -8.24 20.75 11.68
C GLU A 184 -9.70 20.77 12.19
N LEU A 185 -10.66 20.78 11.28
CA LEU A 185 -12.08 20.69 11.64
C LEU A 185 -12.39 19.36 12.32
N ILE A 186 -11.93 18.25 11.78
CA ILE A 186 -12.11 16.92 12.37
C ILE A 186 -11.44 16.84 13.75
N LYS A 187 -10.21 17.39 13.90
CA LYS A 187 -9.53 17.47 15.21
C LYS A 187 -10.38 18.24 16.24
N ARG A 188 -10.97 19.38 15.84
CA ARG A 188 -11.87 20.17 16.71
C ARG A 188 -13.14 19.40 17.07
N MET A 189 -13.74 18.72 16.11
CA MET A 189 -14.96 17.90 16.36
C MET A 189 -14.69 16.76 17.34
N ARG A 190 -13.47 16.24 17.41
CA ARG A 190 -13.08 15.18 18.35
C ARG A 190 -12.80 15.67 19.76
N ILE A 191 -12.66 16.99 19.97
CA ILE A 191 -12.47 17.56 21.31
C ILE A 191 -13.77 17.38 22.11
N ASN A 192 -13.67 16.85 23.33
CA ASN A 192 -14.80 16.56 24.24
C ASN A 192 -15.83 15.55 23.69
N THR A 193 -15.42 14.67 22.78
CA THR A 193 -16.24 13.55 22.33
C THR A 193 -15.73 12.24 22.92
N THR A 194 -16.64 11.27 23.01
CA THR A 194 -16.28 9.90 23.39
C THR A 194 -16.55 8.97 22.22
N GLU A 195 -15.62 8.06 21.97
CA GLU A 195 -15.80 7.05 20.93
C GLU A 195 -16.99 6.17 21.24
N VAL A 196 -17.83 5.93 20.24
CA VAL A 196 -19.06 5.13 20.40
C VAL A 196 -18.77 3.73 20.97
N GLN A 197 -17.66 3.12 20.59
CA GLN A 197 -17.22 1.81 21.09
C GLN A 197 -16.93 1.77 22.59
N LYS A 198 -16.69 2.92 23.24
CA LYS A 198 -16.52 3.01 24.69
C LYS A 198 -17.83 3.06 25.45
N ILE A 199 -18.94 3.32 24.75
CA ILE A 199 -20.28 3.48 25.32
C ILE A 199 -21.19 2.32 24.93
N LEU A 200 -21.02 1.79 23.72
CA LEU A 200 -21.87 0.76 23.13
C LEU A 200 -21.01 -0.33 22.50
N ASP A 201 -21.46 -1.57 22.61
CA ASP A 201 -20.92 -2.68 21.81
C ASP A 201 -21.36 -2.51 20.36
N VAL A 202 -20.42 -2.12 19.51
CA VAL A 202 -20.65 -1.95 18.08
C VAL A 202 -20.23 -3.23 17.37
N THR A 203 -21.19 -4.01 16.93
CA THR A 203 -20.96 -5.22 16.14
C THR A 203 -21.35 -5.00 14.69
N ARG A 204 -20.69 -5.74 13.79
CA ARG A 204 -21.10 -5.79 12.40
C ARG A 204 -22.50 -6.42 12.33
N GLY A 205 -23.42 -5.74 11.67
CA GLY A 205 -24.75 -6.28 11.44
C GLY A 205 -24.71 -7.60 10.63
N ILE A 206 -25.83 -8.33 10.61
CA ILE A 206 -25.97 -9.55 9.83
C ILE A 206 -25.73 -9.23 8.35
N ASN A 207 -24.77 -9.92 7.75
CA ASN A 207 -24.63 -9.91 6.31
C ASN A 207 -25.45 -11.09 5.73
N PRO A 208 -26.65 -10.86 5.18
CA PRO A 208 -27.54 -11.94 4.73
C PRO A 208 -26.95 -12.75 3.58
N TYR A 209 -25.95 -12.21 2.87
CA TYR A 209 -25.26 -12.85 1.75
C TYR A 209 -23.94 -13.49 2.13
N ASP A 210 -23.54 -13.48 3.39
CA ASP A 210 -22.32 -14.12 3.86
C ASP A 210 -22.55 -15.63 4.01
N ILE A 211 -21.80 -16.43 3.26
CA ILE A 211 -21.89 -17.90 3.27
C ILE A 211 -21.40 -18.55 4.57
N TYR A 212 -20.67 -17.83 5.42
CA TYR A 212 -20.14 -18.34 6.69
C TYR A 212 -20.98 -17.92 7.90
N THR A 213 -21.56 -16.72 7.88
CA THR A 213 -22.29 -16.14 9.01
C THR A 213 -23.71 -15.69 8.64
N GLY A 214 -24.08 -15.77 7.35
CA GLY A 214 -25.36 -15.34 6.80
C GLY A 214 -26.30 -16.52 6.50
N GLN A 215 -27.07 -16.38 5.44
CA GLN A 215 -28.02 -17.39 4.97
C GLN A 215 -27.31 -18.54 4.23
N THR A 216 -27.96 -19.71 4.17
CA THR A 216 -27.40 -20.86 3.46
C THR A 216 -27.24 -20.58 1.94
N LYS A 217 -26.37 -21.35 1.29
CA LYS A 217 -26.10 -21.19 -0.16
C LYS A 217 -27.36 -21.35 -1.02
N GLU A 218 -28.31 -22.18 -0.58
CA GLU A 218 -29.61 -22.40 -1.24
C GLU A 218 -30.43 -21.11 -1.24
N VAL A 219 -30.58 -20.49 -0.06
CA VAL A 219 -31.35 -19.25 0.10
C VAL A 219 -30.72 -18.07 -0.65
N ILE A 220 -29.38 -18.02 -0.71
CA ILE A 220 -28.67 -16.99 -1.49
C ILE A 220 -28.94 -17.17 -2.98
N LYS A 221 -28.95 -18.42 -3.49
CA LYS A 221 -29.20 -18.70 -4.92
C LYS A 221 -30.65 -18.42 -5.35
N GLU A 222 -31.63 -18.60 -4.44
CA GLU A 222 -33.04 -18.31 -4.76
C GLU A 222 -33.33 -16.81 -4.87
N LYS A 223 -32.49 -15.96 -4.28
CA LYS A 223 -32.68 -14.49 -4.23
C LYS A 223 -31.74 -13.72 -5.14
N ALA A 224 -30.80 -14.37 -5.82
CA ALA A 224 -29.92 -13.80 -6.82
C ALA A 224 -30.49 -13.90 -8.23
#